data_e82349f22ab05defe700e2e429c729c5
#
_entry.id   e82349f22ab05defe700e2e429c729c5
#
_cell.length_a   1.000
_cell.length_b   1.000
_cell.length_c   1.000
_cell.angle_alpha   90.00
_cell.angle_beta   90.00
_cell.angle_gamma   90.00
#
_symmetry.space_group_name_H-M   'P 1'
#
loop_
_entity.id
_entity.type
_entity.pdbx_description
1 polymer ?
#
loop_
_entity_poly.entity_id
_entity_poly.type
_entity_poly.pdbx_seq_one_letter_code
_entity_poly.pdbx_strand_id
1 'polypeptide(L)'
;MLTSMHGFAEALRALLDTHSAVQVDARWRHDRLEERGWDALAAVERSTDPGVVPILDETDGLLLRLLDRLPLLARGVGGARLRTFRLPALERLQHATAAALVAHRYGTAGLATVATDLRAPTPRRYHAFLLLARLHARATWPLFRRYLVPEAHHAFLGVAAEAARYYPSARPARSLVALFDAVRGDLQLRAFLGPRLLESLFVLADPVAVPLYQQLAAAGHTAADPARCEVSHALVMLRRLTGEVPVNSKFPEDEPTAVAWLDRAEAQYEADRHVLRPVAVL
;
A
#
# COMPACT_ATOMS: atom_id res chain seq x y z
N MET A 1 4.88 22.11 -7.54
CA MET A 1 5.29 20.69 -7.55
C MET A 1 6.80 20.54 -7.44
N LEU A 2 7.58 20.96 -8.43
CA LEU A 2 9.06 20.92 -8.35
C LEU A 2 9.59 21.71 -7.16
N THR A 3 8.95 22.81 -6.78
CA THR A 3 9.32 23.64 -5.62
C THR A 3 9.34 22.83 -4.31
N SER A 4 8.41 21.91 -4.11
CA SER A 4 8.38 21.05 -2.90
C SER A 4 9.56 20.09 -2.89
N MET A 5 9.92 19.49 -4.03
CA MET A 5 11.05 18.58 -4.14
C MET A 5 12.38 19.34 -4.01
N HIS A 6 12.51 20.54 -4.60
CA HIS A 6 13.67 21.41 -4.41
C HIS A 6 13.85 21.79 -2.93
N GLY A 7 12.77 22.23 -2.26
CA GLY A 7 12.81 22.57 -0.84
C GLY A 7 13.16 21.36 0.05
N PHE A 8 12.75 20.14 -0.35
CA PHE A 8 13.16 18.93 0.33
C PHE A 8 14.65 18.63 0.10
N ALA A 9 15.14 18.72 -1.13
CA ALA A 9 16.56 18.55 -1.46
C ALA A 9 17.45 19.56 -0.73
N GLU A 10 17.05 20.83 -0.64
CA GLU A 10 17.76 21.86 0.15
C GLU A 10 17.84 21.50 1.64
N ALA A 11 16.74 21.01 2.21
CA ALA A 11 16.72 20.55 3.60
C ALA A 11 17.67 19.36 3.82
N LEU A 12 17.74 18.40 2.87
CA LEU A 12 18.69 17.29 2.92
C LEU A 12 20.15 17.77 2.82
N ARG A 13 20.46 18.77 1.98
CA ARG A 13 21.80 19.37 1.91
C ARG A 13 22.18 20.00 3.26
N ALA A 14 21.26 20.77 3.85
CA ALA A 14 21.49 21.38 5.17
C ALA A 14 21.71 20.34 6.29
N LEU A 15 21.10 19.13 6.18
CA LEU A 15 21.41 18.03 7.07
C LEU A 15 22.81 17.43 6.84
N LEU A 16 23.25 17.36 5.59
CA LEU A 16 24.59 16.87 5.25
C LEU A 16 25.69 17.80 5.78
N ASP A 17 25.43 19.09 5.92
CA ASP A 17 26.38 20.05 6.51
C ASP A 17 26.44 19.98 8.04
N THR A 18 25.56 19.20 8.66
CA THR A 18 25.50 19.05 10.13
C THR A 18 26.50 18.01 10.60
N HIS A 19 27.29 18.31 11.63
CA HIS A 19 28.35 17.44 12.14
C HIS A 19 27.94 16.58 13.36
N SER A 20 26.70 16.66 13.80
CA SER A 20 26.18 15.93 14.96
C SER A 20 24.93 15.13 14.64
N ALA A 21 24.94 13.84 14.98
CA ALA A 21 23.78 12.97 14.84
C ALA A 21 22.54 13.48 15.62
N VAL A 22 22.77 14.12 16.78
CA VAL A 22 21.69 14.69 17.60
C VAL A 22 21.04 15.89 16.89
N GLN A 23 21.85 16.72 16.22
CA GLN A 23 21.33 17.86 15.46
C GLN A 23 20.59 17.40 14.20
N VAL A 24 21.08 16.37 13.50
CA VAL A 24 20.36 15.74 12.37
C VAL A 24 19.01 15.25 12.85
N ASP A 25 18.97 14.55 13.98
CA ASP A 25 17.76 14.05 14.60
C ASP A 25 16.77 15.16 14.97
N ALA A 26 17.25 16.19 15.62
CA ALA A 26 16.41 17.32 16.03
C ALA A 26 15.81 18.04 14.82
N ARG A 27 16.61 18.33 13.80
CA ARG A 27 16.14 18.96 12.55
C ARG A 27 15.16 18.08 11.78
N TRP A 28 15.47 16.79 11.64
CA TRP A 28 14.58 15.85 10.95
C TRP A 28 13.16 15.88 11.53
N ARG A 29 13.04 15.91 12.87
CA ARG A 29 11.74 16.01 13.56
C ARG A 29 11.13 17.39 13.48
N HIS A 30 11.89 18.41 13.80
CA HIS A 30 11.40 19.79 13.83
C HIS A 30 10.85 20.24 12.48
N ASP A 31 11.58 19.90 11.40
CA ASP A 31 11.22 20.31 10.04
C ASP A 31 10.27 19.29 9.35
N ARG A 32 9.82 18.25 10.09
CA ARG A 32 8.93 17.19 9.59
C ARG A 32 9.40 16.60 8.26
N LEU A 33 10.69 16.33 8.13
CA LEU A 33 11.32 16.00 6.85
C LEU A 33 10.83 14.69 6.25
N GLU A 34 10.40 13.72 7.07
CA GLU A 34 9.79 12.49 6.56
C GLU A 34 8.48 12.79 5.82
N GLU A 35 7.58 13.54 6.43
CA GLU A 35 6.30 13.92 5.82
C GLU A 35 6.51 14.76 4.57
N ARG A 36 7.38 15.78 4.66
CA ARG A 36 7.74 16.62 3.51
C ARG A 36 8.34 15.81 2.36
N GLY A 37 9.14 14.81 2.67
CA GLY A 37 9.71 13.90 1.67
C GLY A 37 8.63 13.09 0.94
N TRP A 38 7.69 12.53 1.69
CA TRP A 38 6.57 11.78 1.11
C TRP A 38 5.62 12.68 0.29
N ASP A 39 5.32 13.88 0.76
CA ASP A 39 4.49 14.86 0.05
C ASP A 39 5.17 15.32 -1.26
N ALA A 40 6.46 15.60 -1.19
CA ALA A 40 7.25 16.00 -2.36
C ALA A 40 7.30 14.84 -3.38
N LEU A 41 7.50 13.62 -2.94
CA LEU A 41 7.52 12.44 -3.80
C LEU A 41 6.15 12.21 -4.46
N ALA A 42 5.07 12.27 -3.69
CA ALA A 42 3.72 12.13 -4.22
C ALA A 42 3.36 13.23 -5.25
N ALA A 43 3.95 14.41 -5.11
CA ALA A 43 3.77 15.49 -6.08
C ALA A 43 4.51 15.21 -7.40
N VAL A 44 5.77 14.71 -7.35
CA VAL A 44 6.55 14.44 -8.56
C VAL A 44 6.13 13.13 -9.25
N GLU A 45 5.67 12.12 -8.53
CA GLU A 45 5.09 10.90 -9.12
C GLU A 45 3.96 11.19 -10.12
N ARG A 46 3.30 12.33 -9.98
CA ARG A 46 2.18 12.77 -10.83
C ARG A 46 2.57 13.81 -11.88
N SER A 47 3.85 14.15 -11.97
CA SER A 47 4.33 15.18 -12.85
C SER A 47 4.78 14.60 -14.18
N THR A 48 4.47 15.29 -15.25
CA THR A 48 5.01 15.05 -16.61
C THR A 48 6.15 16.01 -16.97
N ASP A 49 6.59 16.85 -16.03
CA ASP A 49 7.63 17.82 -16.23
C ASP A 49 9.00 17.14 -16.39
N PRO A 50 9.75 17.38 -17.48
CA PRO A 50 11.07 16.78 -17.68
C PRO A 50 12.10 17.21 -16.62
N GLY A 51 11.89 18.33 -15.93
CA GLY A 51 12.70 18.77 -14.79
C GLY A 51 12.64 17.86 -13.56
N VAL A 52 11.70 16.90 -13.52
CA VAL A 52 11.57 15.92 -12.42
C VAL A 52 12.77 15.00 -12.34
N VAL A 53 13.28 14.51 -13.46
CA VAL A 53 14.41 13.55 -13.48
C VAL A 53 15.66 14.08 -12.79
N PRO A 54 16.16 15.30 -13.13
CA PRO A 54 17.32 15.85 -12.44
C PRO A 54 17.13 16.02 -10.94
N ILE A 55 15.97 16.49 -10.49
CA ILE A 55 15.74 16.72 -9.05
C ILE A 55 15.55 15.42 -8.27
N LEU A 56 14.95 14.38 -8.87
CA LEU A 56 14.89 13.06 -8.27
C LEU A 56 16.27 12.42 -8.16
N ASP A 57 17.10 12.54 -9.18
CA ASP A 57 18.48 12.02 -9.20
C ASP A 57 19.32 12.69 -8.11
N GLU A 58 19.22 14.01 -7.98
CA GLU A 58 19.86 14.74 -6.90
C GLU A 58 19.37 14.31 -5.52
N THR A 59 18.05 14.21 -5.34
CA THR A 59 17.43 13.84 -4.06
C THR A 59 17.84 12.42 -3.65
N ASP A 60 17.86 11.48 -4.60
CA ASP A 60 18.31 10.10 -4.37
C ASP A 60 19.78 10.08 -3.89
N GLY A 61 20.65 10.82 -4.58
CA GLY A 61 22.06 10.96 -4.19
C GLY A 61 22.26 11.61 -2.82
N LEU A 62 21.42 12.59 -2.44
CA LEU A 62 21.45 13.20 -1.10
C LEU A 62 21.02 12.23 0.00
N LEU A 63 19.96 11.47 -0.25
CA LEU A 63 19.47 10.42 0.69
C LEU A 63 20.51 9.32 0.88
N LEU A 64 21.15 8.84 -0.18
CA LEU A 64 22.24 7.86 -0.10
C LEU A 64 23.40 8.38 0.75
N ARG A 65 23.86 9.61 0.52
CA ARG A 65 24.94 10.21 1.33
C ARG A 65 24.57 10.36 2.79
N LEU A 66 23.31 10.67 3.11
CA LEU A 66 22.83 10.72 4.50
C LEU A 66 22.83 9.31 5.12
N LEU A 67 22.37 8.30 4.40
CA LEU A 67 22.37 6.90 4.86
C LEU A 67 23.78 6.40 5.17
N ASP A 68 24.76 6.75 4.33
CA ASP A 68 26.18 6.38 4.55
C ASP A 68 26.79 7.12 5.75
N ARG A 69 26.42 8.39 5.95
CA ARG A 69 27.01 9.27 6.97
C ARG A 69 26.42 9.07 8.37
N LEU A 70 25.13 8.82 8.50
CA LEU A 70 24.45 8.72 9.80
C LEU A 70 25.04 7.66 10.72
N PRO A 71 25.40 6.43 10.26
CA PRO A 71 26.06 5.45 11.10
C PRO A 71 27.42 5.91 11.65
N LEU A 72 28.15 6.74 10.90
CA LEU A 72 29.44 7.30 11.30
C LEU A 72 29.27 8.37 12.38
N LEU A 73 28.30 9.26 12.20
CA LEU A 73 27.97 10.30 13.19
C LEU A 73 27.41 9.71 14.50
N ALA A 74 26.80 8.54 14.44
CA ALA A 74 26.19 7.85 15.58
C ALA A 74 27.21 7.06 16.42
N ARG A 75 28.45 6.89 15.98
CA ARG A 75 29.52 6.18 16.69
C ARG A 75 29.99 6.98 17.91
N GLY A 76 29.24 7.12 18.93
CA GLY A 76 29.63 7.85 20.15
C GLY A 76 28.47 8.42 20.94
N VAL A 77 27.27 8.44 20.40
CA VAL A 77 26.11 9.07 21.05
C VAL A 77 24.91 8.13 20.95
N GLY A 78 24.82 7.13 21.82
CA GLY A 78 23.59 6.33 21.94
C GLY A 78 23.05 5.75 20.63
N GLY A 79 23.93 5.30 19.74
CA GLY A 79 23.67 4.95 18.34
C GLY A 79 22.57 3.90 18.11
N ALA A 80 22.15 3.18 19.15
CA ALA A 80 21.03 2.26 19.10
C ALA A 80 19.69 2.99 18.82
N ARG A 81 19.45 4.15 19.40
CA ARG A 81 18.20 4.93 19.21
C ARG A 81 18.10 5.54 17.81
N LEU A 82 19.19 6.02 17.24
CA LEU A 82 19.23 6.55 15.87
C LEU A 82 18.99 5.45 14.82
N ARG A 83 19.56 4.26 15.04
CA ARG A 83 19.34 3.11 14.16
C ARG A 83 17.88 2.63 14.16
N THR A 84 17.20 2.70 15.32
CA THR A 84 15.86 2.11 15.45
C THR A 84 14.76 2.96 14.81
N PHE A 85 14.91 4.31 14.75
CA PHE A 85 13.80 5.18 14.38
C PHE A 85 13.94 5.91 13.03
N ARG A 86 15.16 6.11 12.50
CA ARG A 86 15.36 6.99 11.34
C ARG A 86 16.00 6.37 10.12
N LEU A 87 16.96 5.49 10.29
CA LEU A 87 17.52 4.77 9.15
C LEU A 87 16.42 4.09 8.34
N PRO A 88 15.44 3.36 8.96
CA PRO A 88 14.35 2.77 8.19
C PRO A 88 13.46 3.77 7.44
N ALA A 89 13.24 4.97 7.99
CA ALA A 89 12.45 6.00 7.33
C ALA A 89 13.21 6.60 6.13
N LEU A 90 14.49 6.91 6.31
CA LEU A 90 15.38 7.36 5.24
C LEU A 90 15.54 6.31 4.14
N GLU A 91 15.73 5.04 4.51
CA GLU A 91 15.82 3.93 3.55
C GLU A 91 14.54 3.79 2.74
N ARG A 92 13.37 3.90 3.37
CA ARG A 92 12.08 3.86 2.65
C ARG A 92 11.96 5.01 1.65
N LEU A 93 12.28 6.25 2.07
CA LEU A 93 12.25 7.41 1.19
C LEU A 93 13.24 7.28 0.03
N GLN A 94 14.46 6.81 0.29
CA GLN A 94 15.45 6.59 -0.75
C GLN A 94 14.98 5.55 -1.77
N HIS A 95 14.46 4.41 -1.31
CA HIS A 95 13.96 3.38 -2.23
C HIS A 95 12.74 3.83 -3.03
N ALA A 96 11.86 4.64 -2.43
CA ALA A 96 10.72 5.22 -3.13
C ALA A 96 11.17 6.27 -4.16
N THR A 97 12.14 7.12 -3.81
CA THR A 97 12.74 8.12 -4.73
C THR A 97 13.41 7.42 -5.92
N ALA A 98 14.19 6.36 -5.65
CA ALA A 98 14.82 5.56 -6.71
C ALA A 98 13.77 4.90 -7.62
N ALA A 99 12.65 4.40 -7.08
CA ALA A 99 11.56 3.85 -7.88
C ALA A 99 10.89 4.91 -8.77
N ALA A 100 10.62 6.10 -8.22
CA ALA A 100 10.07 7.22 -8.99
C ALA A 100 11.04 7.66 -10.12
N LEU A 101 12.33 7.73 -9.84
CA LEU A 101 13.35 8.03 -10.83
C LEU A 101 13.37 7.00 -11.98
N VAL A 102 13.27 5.70 -11.65
CA VAL A 102 13.16 4.63 -12.66
C VAL A 102 11.89 4.78 -13.49
N ALA A 103 10.76 5.11 -12.83
CA ALA A 103 9.49 5.34 -13.52
C ALA A 103 9.60 6.48 -14.56
N HIS A 104 10.18 7.61 -14.16
CA HIS A 104 10.36 8.77 -15.05
C HIS A 104 11.36 8.52 -16.18
N ARG A 105 12.42 7.73 -15.95
CA ARG A 105 13.44 7.43 -16.98
C ARG A 105 13.04 6.31 -17.93
N TYR A 106 12.36 5.27 -17.42
CA TYR A 106 12.20 4.01 -18.15
C TYR A 106 10.75 3.49 -18.15
N GLY A 107 9.80 4.24 -17.57
CA GLY A 107 8.40 3.88 -17.52
C GLY A 107 8.11 2.59 -16.79
N THR A 108 6.97 1.98 -17.12
CA THR A 108 6.50 0.73 -16.49
C THR A 108 7.43 -0.45 -16.74
N ALA A 109 8.13 -0.49 -17.88
CA ALA A 109 9.06 -1.57 -18.20
C ALA A 109 10.28 -1.57 -17.25
N GLY A 110 10.84 -0.38 -16.97
CA GLY A 110 11.92 -0.22 -16.00
C GLY A 110 11.50 -0.61 -14.58
N LEU A 111 10.31 -0.17 -14.16
CA LEU A 111 9.76 -0.56 -12.86
C LEU A 111 9.56 -2.07 -12.76
N ALA A 112 9.01 -2.72 -13.79
CA ALA A 112 8.81 -4.16 -13.81
C ALA A 112 10.15 -4.91 -13.68
N THR A 113 11.20 -4.43 -14.34
CA THR A 113 12.56 -4.97 -14.23
C THR A 113 13.05 -4.89 -12.78
N VAL A 114 12.95 -3.73 -12.13
CA VAL A 114 13.36 -3.55 -10.73
C VAL A 114 12.54 -4.42 -9.78
N ALA A 115 11.21 -4.48 -9.96
CA ALA A 115 10.32 -5.25 -9.10
C ALA A 115 10.61 -6.77 -9.15
N THR A 116 11.13 -7.26 -10.28
CA THR A 116 11.43 -8.70 -10.50
C THR A 116 12.89 -9.06 -10.28
N ASP A 117 13.80 -8.11 -10.16
CA ASP A 117 15.21 -8.36 -9.92
C ASP A 117 15.46 -8.86 -8.49
N LEU A 118 15.63 -10.16 -8.33
CA LEU A 118 15.89 -10.78 -7.03
C LEU A 118 17.21 -10.34 -6.38
N ARG A 119 18.11 -9.69 -7.11
CA ARG A 119 19.37 -9.14 -6.58
C ARG A 119 19.15 -7.76 -5.94
N ALA A 120 18.08 -7.06 -6.34
CA ALA A 120 17.74 -5.77 -5.75
C ALA A 120 17.19 -5.96 -4.32
N PRO A 121 17.49 -5.03 -3.40
CA PRO A 121 16.94 -5.05 -2.04
C PRO A 121 15.42 -5.12 -2.03
N THR A 122 14.85 -5.92 -1.13
CA THR A 122 13.38 -6.08 -1.00
C THR A 122 12.62 -4.76 -0.91
N PRO A 123 13.06 -3.74 -0.13
CA PRO A 123 12.37 -2.45 -0.11
C PRO A 123 12.34 -1.74 -1.46
N ARG A 124 13.43 -1.78 -2.24
CA ARG A 124 13.46 -1.18 -3.59
C ARG A 124 12.48 -1.87 -4.53
N ARG A 125 12.48 -3.19 -4.53
CA ARG A 125 11.52 -4.00 -5.30
C ARG A 125 10.08 -3.69 -4.90
N TYR A 126 9.82 -3.59 -3.60
CA TYR A 126 8.49 -3.26 -3.07
C TYR A 126 8.00 -1.90 -3.57
N HIS A 127 8.81 -0.85 -3.49
CA HIS A 127 8.42 0.48 -3.97
C HIS A 127 8.18 0.52 -5.48
N ALA A 128 9.00 -0.18 -6.28
CA ALA A 128 8.76 -0.34 -7.70
C ALA A 128 7.44 -1.06 -7.98
N PHE A 129 7.14 -2.12 -7.23
CA PHE A 129 5.91 -2.89 -7.33
C PHE A 129 4.67 -2.07 -6.93
N LEU A 130 4.78 -1.28 -5.84
CA LEU A 130 3.73 -0.36 -5.39
C LEU A 130 3.43 0.71 -6.45
N LEU A 131 4.48 1.30 -7.06
CA LEU A 131 4.30 2.31 -8.08
C LEU A 131 3.67 1.72 -9.35
N LEU A 132 4.06 0.51 -9.76
CA LEU A 132 3.38 -0.23 -10.83
C LEU A 132 1.89 -0.42 -10.56
N ALA A 133 1.52 -0.75 -9.32
CA ALA A 133 0.11 -0.88 -8.94
C ALA A 133 -0.66 0.43 -9.10
N ARG A 134 -0.02 1.56 -8.74
CA ARG A 134 -0.61 2.91 -8.91
C ARG A 134 -0.74 3.36 -10.37
N LEU A 135 0.10 2.85 -11.25
CA LEU A 135 0.02 3.14 -12.69
C LEU A 135 -1.12 2.41 -13.39
N HIS A 136 -1.69 1.38 -12.77
CA HIS A 136 -2.83 0.57 -13.25
C HIS A 136 -2.66 0.05 -14.69
N ALA A 137 -1.42 -0.13 -15.15
CA ALA A 137 -1.15 -0.54 -16.53
C ALA A 137 -1.53 -2.00 -16.75
N ARG A 138 -2.42 -2.28 -17.72
CA ARG A 138 -2.92 -3.64 -18.01
C ARG A 138 -1.80 -4.67 -18.22
N ALA A 139 -0.72 -4.27 -18.84
CA ALA A 139 0.45 -5.12 -19.07
C ALA A 139 1.12 -5.63 -17.79
N THR A 140 0.88 -5.00 -16.64
CA THR A 140 1.49 -5.37 -15.35
C THR A 140 0.68 -6.42 -14.58
N TRP A 141 -0.58 -6.71 -14.95
CA TRP A 141 -1.39 -7.72 -14.27
C TRP A 141 -0.72 -9.10 -14.12
N PRO A 142 -0.07 -9.68 -15.15
CA PRO A 142 0.62 -10.97 -15.00
C PRO A 142 1.69 -10.97 -13.90
N LEU A 143 2.31 -9.81 -13.63
CA LEU A 143 3.26 -9.66 -12.53
C LEU A 143 2.53 -9.74 -11.17
N PHE A 144 1.45 -8.98 -10.97
CA PHE A 144 0.69 -9.03 -9.72
C PHE A 144 0.12 -10.41 -9.44
N ARG A 145 -0.43 -11.07 -10.46
CA ARG A 145 -0.99 -12.42 -10.34
C ARG A 145 0.00 -13.44 -9.76
N ARG A 146 1.30 -13.31 -10.06
CA ARG A 146 2.34 -14.21 -9.52
C ARG A 146 2.50 -14.12 -8.01
N TYR A 147 2.11 -13.00 -7.41
CA TYR A 147 2.20 -12.77 -5.97
C TYR A 147 0.88 -13.05 -5.23
N LEU A 148 -0.18 -13.43 -5.92
CA LEU A 148 -1.45 -13.83 -5.30
C LEU A 148 -1.42 -15.30 -4.87
N VAL A 149 -0.39 -15.67 -4.11
CA VAL A 149 -0.19 -17.00 -3.53
C VAL A 149 0.25 -16.86 -2.07
N PRO A 150 -0.16 -17.78 -1.16
CA PRO A 150 0.11 -17.66 0.28
C PRO A 150 1.61 -17.58 0.63
N GLU A 151 2.46 -18.24 -0.17
CA GLU A 151 3.90 -18.30 0.03
C GLU A 151 4.62 -17.02 -0.37
N ALA A 152 3.95 -16.08 -1.02
CA ALA A 152 4.56 -14.82 -1.43
C ALA A 152 4.90 -13.96 -0.21
N HIS A 153 5.95 -13.15 -0.33
CA HIS A 153 6.30 -12.19 0.70
C HIS A 153 5.12 -11.25 0.99
N HIS A 154 4.72 -11.13 2.25
CA HIS A 154 3.49 -10.46 2.70
C HIS A 154 3.29 -9.05 2.12
N ALA A 155 4.36 -8.25 2.04
CA ALA A 155 4.27 -6.89 1.49
C ALA A 155 3.82 -6.88 0.02
N PHE A 156 4.41 -7.77 -0.81
CA PHE A 156 4.03 -7.88 -2.23
C PHE A 156 2.64 -8.48 -2.40
N LEU A 157 2.30 -9.47 -1.58
CA LEU A 157 0.99 -10.09 -1.56
C LEU A 157 -0.11 -9.08 -1.24
N GLY A 158 0.11 -8.21 -0.23
CA GLY A 158 -0.82 -7.13 0.11
C GLY A 158 -1.05 -6.16 -1.05
N VAL A 159 0.02 -5.70 -1.70
CA VAL A 159 -0.08 -4.80 -2.86
C VAL A 159 -0.76 -5.49 -4.04
N ALA A 160 -0.45 -6.77 -4.30
CA ALA A 160 -1.08 -7.51 -5.38
C ALA A 160 -2.58 -7.70 -5.15
N ALA A 161 -3.00 -8.00 -3.91
CA ALA A 161 -4.39 -8.10 -3.53
C ALA A 161 -5.15 -6.79 -3.73
N GLU A 162 -4.56 -5.68 -3.33
CA GLU A 162 -5.11 -4.34 -3.53
C GLU A 162 -5.16 -3.94 -5.01
N ALA A 163 -4.08 -4.20 -5.76
CA ALA A 163 -4.00 -3.89 -7.18
C ALA A 163 -5.05 -4.64 -8.00
N ALA A 164 -5.45 -5.84 -7.59
CA ALA A 164 -6.43 -6.68 -8.29
C ALA A 164 -7.72 -5.94 -8.64
N ARG A 165 -8.18 -5.01 -7.79
CA ARG A 165 -9.39 -4.19 -8.02
C ARG A 165 -9.35 -3.33 -9.28
N TYR A 166 -8.15 -3.01 -9.78
CA TYR A 166 -7.96 -2.17 -10.96
C TYR A 166 -7.90 -2.95 -12.29
N TYR A 167 -8.01 -4.28 -12.22
CA TYR A 167 -7.95 -5.17 -13.38
C TYR A 167 -9.21 -6.03 -13.56
N PRO A 168 -10.44 -5.44 -13.57
CA PRO A 168 -11.67 -6.23 -13.61
C PRO A 168 -11.75 -7.13 -14.85
N SER A 169 -11.20 -6.68 -15.99
CA SER A 169 -11.16 -7.48 -17.22
C SER A 169 -10.32 -8.76 -17.13
N ALA A 170 -9.40 -8.84 -16.17
CA ALA A 170 -8.58 -10.02 -15.88
C ALA A 170 -9.28 -11.03 -14.95
N ARG A 171 -10.50 -10.72 -14.49
CA ARG A 171 -11.32 -11.55 -13.59
C ARG A 171 -10.56 -12.04 -12.34
N PRO A 172 -9.93 -11.13 -11.57
CA PRO A 172 -9.08 -11.51 -10.46
C PRO A 172 -9.85 -12.07 -9.26
N ALA A 173 -11.17 -11.90 -9.19
CA ALA A 173 -12.00 -12.28 -8.07
C ALA A 173 -11.82 -13.77 -7.67
N ARG A 174 -11.71 -14.69 -8.66
CA ARG A 174 -11.43 -16.11 -8.37
C ARG A 174 -10.13 -16.32 -7.61
N SER A 175 -9.08 -15.61 -8.01
CA SER A 175 -7.77 -15.70 -7.34
C SER A 175 -7.82 -15.13 -5.94
N LEU A 176 -8.58 -14.04 -5.72
CA LEU A 176 -8.76 -13.43 -4.40
C LEU A 176 -9.57 -14.33 -3.46
N VAL A 177 -10.64 -14.96 -3.96
CA VAL A 177 -11.44 -15.94 -3.19
C VAL A 177 -10.57 -17.14 -2.80
N ALA A 178 -9.85 -17.73 -3.77
CA ALA A 178 -8.96 -18.86 -3.50
C ALA A 178 -7.86 -18.51 -2.49
N LEU A 179 -7.30 -17.30 -2.58
CA LEU A 179 -6.31 -16.83 -1.62
C LEU A 179 -6.92 -16.63 -0.23
N PHE A 180 -8.14 -16.07 -0.13
CA PHE A 180 -8.84 -15.90 1.14
C PHE A 180 -9.05 -17.27 1.83
N ASP A 181 -9.49 -18.27 1.07
CA ASP A 181 -9.66 -19.63 1.58
C ASP A 181 -8.35 -20.28 2.03
N ALA A 182 -7.28 -20.07 1.25
CA ALA A 182 -5.95 -20.61 1.58
C ALA A 182 -5.36 -20.03 2.88
N VAL A 183 -5.62 -18.74 3.17
CA VAL A 183 -5.11 -18.08 4.39
C VAL A 183 -6.06 -18.21 5.59
N ARG A 184 -7.21 -18.85 5.43
CA ARG A 184 -8.25 -18.94 6.47
C ARG A 184 -7.73 -19.50 7.80
N GLY A 185 -6.84 -20.49 7.77
CA GLY A 185 -6.25 -21.14 8.95
C GLY A 185 -5.08 -20.37 9.57
N ASP A 186 -4.49 -19.42 8.88
CA ASP A 186 -3.40 -18.59 9.39
C ASP A 186 -3.96 -17.26 9.90
N LEU A 187 -4.14 -17.16 11.22
CA LEU A 187 -4.75 -15.99 11.87
C LEU A 187 -3.95 -14.69 11.62
N GLN A 188 -2.62 -14.76 11.56
CA GLN A 188 -1.79 -13.57 11.34
C GLN A 188 -1.89 -13.09 9.90
N LEU A 189 -1.77 -14.01 8.95
CA LEU A 189 -1.86 -13.70 7.54
C LEU A 189 -3.28 -13.26 7.16
N ARG A 190 -4.30 -13.91 7.74
CA ARG A 190 -5.71 -13.51 7.57
C ARG A 190 -5.97 -12.11 8.13
N ALA A 191 -5.48 -11.79 9.32
CA ALA A 191 -5.63 -10.44 9.90
C ALA A 191 -4.98 -9.36 9.03
N PHE A 192 -3.87 -9.68 8.38
CA PHE A 192 -3.17 -8.76 7.47
C PHE A 192 -3.84 -8.64 6.10
N LEU A 193 -4.24 -9.76 5.49
CA LEU A 193 -4.75 -9.81 4.12
C LEU A 193 -6.26 -9.72 4.01
N GLY A 194 -7.00 -10.27 4.97
CA GLY A 194 -8.46 -10.38 4.91
C GLY A 194 -9.14 -9.07 4.53
N PRO A 195 -8.87 -7.96 5.22
CA PRO A 195 -9.46 -6.66 4.86
C PRO A 195 -9.15 -6.24 3.42
N ARG A 196 -7.90 -6.41 2.95
CA ARG A 196 -7.48 -6.04 1.59
C ARG A 196 -8.15 -6.87 0.51
N LEU A 197 -8.30 -8.17 0.76
CA LEU A 197 -8.98 -9.09 -0.15
C LEU A 197 -10.46 -8.73 -0.26
N LEU A 198 -11.13 -8.51 0.88
CA LEU A 198 -12.54 -8.17 0.93
C LEU A 198 -12.82 -6.79 0.30
N GLU A 199 -11.98 -5.78 0.54
CA GLU A 199 -12.08 -4.48 -0.13
C GLU A 199 -11.94 -4.61 -1.66
N SER A 200 -11.01 -5.44 -2.13
CA SER A 200 -10.82 -5.65 -3.56
C SER A 200 -11.99 -6.40 -4.18
N LEU A 201 -12.51 -7.40 -3.49
CA LEU A 201 -13.74 -8.11 -3.90
C LEU A 201 -14.97 -7.21 -3.88
N PHE A 202 -15.04 -6.25 -2.92
CA PHE A 202 -16.10 -5.25 -2.86
C PHE A 202 -16.10 -4.36 -4.12
N VAL A 203 -14.93 -3.87 -4.54
CA VAL A 203 -14.80 -3.03 -5.74
C VAL A 203 -15.11 -3.81 -7.01
N LEU A 204 -14.65 -5.07 -7.10
CA LEU A 204 -14.87 -5.94 -8.26
C LEU A 204 -16.34 -6.35 -8.41
N ALA A 205 -17.07 -6.48 -7.31
CA ALA A 205 -18.48 -6.88 -7.26
C ALA A 205 -18.78 -8.11 -8.14
N ASP A 206 -17.89 -9.13 -8.10
CA ASP A 206 -18.00 -10.31 -8.96
C ASP A 206 -18.82 -11.41 -8.24
N PRO A 207 -19.90 -11.94 -8.89
CA PRO A 207 -20.75 -13.00 -8.32
C PRO A 207 -19.99 -14.27 -7.88
N VAL A 208 -18.78 -14.50 -8.39
CA VAL A 208 -17.95 -15.65 -7.98
C VAL A 208 -17.63 -15.63 -6.49
N ALA A 209 -17.71 -14.48 -5.83
CA ALA A 209 -17.47 -14.32 -4.40
C ALA A 209 -18.72 -14.63 -3.53
N VAL A 210 -19.90 -14.83 -4.10
CA VAL A 210 -21.13 -15.09 -3.34
C VAL A 210 -21.00 -16.27 -2.37
N PRO A 211 -20.44 -17.45 -2.74
CA PRO A 211 -20.27 -18.57 -1.81
C PRO A 211 -19.37 -18.22 -0.62
N LEU A 212 -18.32 -17.41 -0.83
CA LEU A 212 -17.46 -16.91 0.25
C LEU A 212 -18.26 -16.03 1.20
N TYR A 213 -19.03 -15.09 0.67
CA TYR A 213 -19.84 -14.19 1.51
C TYR A 213 -20.91 -14.94 2.29
N GLN A 214 -21.55 -15.97 1.71
CA GLN A 214 -22.50 -16.83 2.42
C GLN A 214 -21.83 -17.56 3.60
N GLN A 215 -20.63 -18.08 3.40
CA GLN A 215 -19.87 -18.73 4.47
C GLN A 215 -19.48 -17.77 5.59
N LEU A 216 -19.01 -16.55 5.24
CA LEU A 216 -18.66 -15.52 6.21
C LEU A 216 -19.89 -15.04 7.01
N ALA A 217 -21.00 -14.83 6.32
CA ALA A 217 -22.25 -14.44 6.96
C ALA A 217 -22.78 -15.52 7.93
N ALA A 218 -22.62 -16.79 7.59
CA ALA A 218 -23.05 -17.93 8.42
C ALA A 218 -22.13 -18.14 9.66
N ALA A 219 -20.86 -17.75 9.60
CA ALA A 219 -19.90 -17.97 10.69
C ALA A 219 -20.25 -17.25 12.00
N GLY A 220 -21.08 -16.23 11.93
CA GLY A 220 -21.59 -15.51 13.10
C GLY A 220 -20.54 -14.64 13.80
N HIS A 221 -21.00 -13.77 14.70
CA HIS A 221 -20.13 -12.89 15.48
C HIS A 221 -19.82 -13.48 16.85
N THR A 222 -18.55 -13.58 17.22
CA THR A 222 -18.17 -13.53 18.64
C THR A 222 -17.61 -12.15 18.95
N ALA A 223 -17.89 -11.60 20.12
CA ALA A 223 -17.55 -10.23 20.49
C ALA A 223 -16.04 -9.91 20.50
N ALA A 224 -15.19 -10.94 20.42
CA ALA A 224 -13.72 -10.84 20.42
C ALA A 224 -13.09 -11.14 19.05
N ASP A 225 -13.88 -11.30 17.97
CA ASP A 225 -13.40 -11.85 16.70
C ASP A 225 -13.09 -10.75 15.70
N PRO A 226 -11.87 -10.69 15.11
CA PRO A 226 -11.58 -9.86 13.94
C PRO A 226 -12.50 -10.19 12.74
N ALA A 227 -13.12 -11.37 12.70
CA ALA A 227 -14.18 -11.72 11.74
C ALA A 227 -15.43 -10.81 11.81
N ARG A 228 -15.57 -9.99 12.82
CA ARG A 228 -16.71 -9.06 12.92
C ARG A 228 -16.83 -8.13 11.72
N CYS A 229 -15.70 -7.60 11.27
CA CYS A 229 -15.67 -6.76 10.05
C CYS A 229 -15.96 -7.60 8.80
N GLU A 230 -15.49 -8.85 8.75
CA GLU A 230 -15.69 -9.75 7.61
C GLU A 230 -17.16 -10.14 7.45
N VAL A 231 -17.89 -10.40 8.55
CA VAL A 231 -19.33 -10.72 8.50
C VAL A 231 -20.14 -9.53 8.01
N SER A 232 -19.89 -8.35 8.55
CA SER A 232 -20.56 -7.12 8.12
C SER A 232 -20.35 -6.86 6.63
N HIS A 233 -19.09 -7.01 6.17
CA HIS A 233 -18.75 -6.88 4.76
C HIS A 233 -19.49 -7.91 3.90
N ALA A 234 -19.54 -9.16 4.34
CA ALA A 234 -20.23 -10.24 3.62
C ALA A 234 -21.73 -9.96 3.45
N LEU A 235 -22.38 -9.43 4.49
CA LEU A 235 -23.80 -9.09 4.44
C LEU A 235 -24.09 -7.95 3.46
N VAL A 236 -23.27 -6.90 3.46
CA VAL A 236 -23.36 -5.79 2.50
C VAL A 236 -23.17 -6.32 1.07
N MET A 237 -22.18 -7.19 0.85
CA MET A 237 -21.90 -7.74 -0.47
C MET A 237 -22.96 -8.71 -0.97
N LEU A 238 -23.53 -9.54 -0.09
CA LEU A 238 -24.65 -10.40 -0.46
C LEU A 238 -25.83 -9.57 -0.97
N ARG A 239 -26.26 -8.53 -0.22
CA ARG A 239 -27.29 -7.62 -0.67
C ARG A 239 -26.96 -6.99 -2.02
N ARG A 240 -25.74 -6.47 -2.18
CA ARG A 240 -25.29 -5.81 -3.41
C ARG A 240 -25.30 -6.73 -4.63
N LEU A 241 -24.93 -8.00 -4.45
CA LEU A 241 -24.82 -8.97 -5.54
C LEU A 241 -26.11 -9.71 -5.83
N THR A 242 -26.96 -9.96 -4.84
CA THR A 242 -28.18 -10.74 -4.99
C THR A 242 -29.45 -9.87 -5.05
N GLY A 243 -29.37 -8.63 -4.56
CA GLY A 243 -30.54 -7.74 -4.40
C GLY A 243 -31.42 -8.10 -3.21
N GLU A 244 -31.08 -9.13 -2.44
CA GLU A 244 -31.85 -9.62 -1.31
C GLU A 244 -31.23 -9.16 0.02
N VAL A 245 -32.07 -8.92 1.01
CA VAL A 245 -31.59 -8.69 2.39
C VAL A 245 -31.16 -10.02 2.97
N PRO A 246 -29.88 -10.22 3.27
CA PRO A 246 -29.41 -11.54 3.76
C PRO A 246 -29.97 -11.81 5.16
N VAL A 247 -30.57 -12.97 5.34
CA VAL A 247 -31.04 -13.44 6.65
C VAL A 247 -29.84 -13.88 7.49
N ASN A 248 -29.66 -13.27 8.64
CA ASN A 248 -28.67 -13.68 9.62
C ASN A 248 -29.30 -13.62 11.01
N SER A 249 -29.04 -14.62 11.85
CA SER A 249 -29.56 -14.73 13.22
C SER A 249 -29.24 -13.54 14.14
N LYS A 250 -28.37 -12.63 13.71
CA LYS A 250 -27.97 -11.42 14.45
C LYS A 250 -28.45 -10.13 13.81
N PHE A 251 -29.15 -10.20 12.68
CA PHE A 251 -29.87 -9.06 12.14
C PHE A 251 -31.14 -8.81 12.96
N PRO A 252 -31.55 -7.57 13.12
CA PRO A 252 -32.88 -7.26 13.59
C PRO A 252 -33.88 -8.04 12.72
N GLU A 253 -34.88 -8.67 13.35
CA GLU A 253 -35.96 -9.39 12.63
C GLU A 253 -36.81 -8.48 11.76
N ASP A 254 -36.64 -7.17 11.92
CA ASP A 254 -37.30 -6.10 11.21
C ASP A 254 -36.49 -5.70 9.96
N GLU A 255 -37.03 -6.01 8.78
CA GLU A 255 -36.42 -5.73 7.47
C GLU A 255 -36.04 -4.24 7.27
N PRO A 256 -36.85 -3.24 7.62
CA PRO A 256 -36.46 -1.83 7.52
C PRO A 256 -35.22 -1.47 8.34
N THR A 257 -35.10 -2.03 9.55
CA THR A 257 -33.93 -1.81 10.42
C THR A 257 -32.68 -2.48 9.84
N ALA A 258 -32.82 -3.69 9.29
CA ALA A 258 -31.73 -4.37 8.60
C ALA A 258 -31.27 -3.61 7.36
N VAL A 259 -32.19 -3.08 6.55
CA VAL A 259 -31.87 -2.25 5.39
C VAL A 259 -31.13 -0.99 5.81
N ALA A 260 -31.63 -0.25 6.80
CA ALA A 260 -30.98 0.96 7.30
C ALA A 260 -29.58 0.71 7.88
N TRP A 261 -29.38 -0.46 8.48
CA TRP A 261 -28.06 -0.87 8.96
C TRP A 261 -27.11 -1.17 7.79
N LEU A 262 -27.57 -1.92 6.79
CA LEU A 262 -26.80 -2.24 5.59
C LEU A 262 -26.40 -0.99 4.81
N ASP A 263 -27.29 -0.02 4.67
CA ASP A 263 -27.01 1.26 4.01
C ASP A 263 -25.90 2.03 4.74
N ARG A 264 -25.96 2.08 6.08
CA ARG A 264 -24.90 2.71 6.87
C ARG A 264 -23.57 1.96 6.78
N ALA A 265 -23.59 0.63 6.82
CA ALA A 265 -22.40 -0.19 6.70
C ALA A 265 -21.76 -0.04 5.31
N GLU A 266 -22.56 -0.01 4.24
CA GLU A 266 -22.07 0.22 2.88
C GLU A 266 -21.44 1.61 2.74
N ALA A 267 -22.10 2.65 3.24
CA ALA A 267 -21.56 4.01 3.25
C ALA A 267 -20.24 4.09 4.03
N GLN A 268 -20.13 3.39 5.17
CA GLN A 268 -18.89 3.33 5.94
C GLN A 268 -17.78 2.62 5.17
N TYR A 269 -18.07 1.49 4.53
CA TYR A 269 -17.08 0.81 3.68
C TYR A 269 -16.58 1.67 2.52
N GLU A 270 -17.46 2.43 1.87
CA GLU A 270 -17.06 3.35 0.80
C GLU A 270 -16.18 4.50 1.32
N ALA A 271 -16.47 5.00 2.53
CA ALA A 271 -15.70 6.07 3.18
C ALA A 271 -14.31 5.59 3.64
N ASP A 272 -14.24 4.40 4.24
CA ASP A 272 -13.01 3.84 4.83
C ASP A 272 -12.14 3.10 3.82
N ARG A 273 -12.63 2.95 2.59
CA ARG A 273 -11.95 2.18 1.56
C ARG A 273 -10.54 2.72 1.27
N HIS A 274 -9.55 1.86 1.50
CA HIS A 274 -8.19 2.15 1.05
C HIS A 274 -8.12 2.10 -0.47
N VAL A 275 -7.65 3.16 -1.10
CA VAL A 275 -7.51 3.27 -2.55
C VAL A 275 -6.07 3.61 -2.89
N LEU A 276 -5.42 2.76 -3.65
CA LEU A 276 -4.16 3.11 -4.30
C LEU A 276 -4.43 4.27 -5.25
N ARG A 277 -3.94 5.47 -4.91
CA ARG A 277 -4.13 6.65 -5.76
C ARG A 277 -3.43 6.44 -7.08
N PRO A 278 -4.14 6.56 -8.23
CA PRO A 278 -3.50 6.48 -9.52
C PRO A 278 -2.48 7.62 -9.67
N VAL A 279 -1.36 7.34 -10.31
CA VAL A 279 -0.40 8.35 -10.74
C VAL A 279 -0.64 8.67 -12.20
N ALA A 280 -0.24 9.87 -12.64
CA ALA A 280 -0.30 10.23 -14.05
C ALA A 280 0.49 9.21 -14.88
N VAL A 281 -0.02 8.93 -16.07
CA VAL A 281 0.71 8.07 -17.03
C VAL A 281 1.98 8.83 -17.41
N LEU A 282 3.11 8.24 -17.07
CA LEU A 282 4.45 8.75 -17.35
C LEU A 282 4.83 8.48 -18.80
#